data_854848b6386ffda632cc1e345260a6bd
#
_entry.id   854848b6386ffda632cc1e345260a6bd
#
_cell.length_a   1.000
_cell.length_b   1.000
_cell.length_c   1.000
_cell.angle_alpha   90.00
_cell.angle_beta   90.00
_cell.angle_gamma   90.00
#
_symmetry.space_group_name_H-M   'P 1'
#
loop_
_entity.id
_entity.type
_entity.pdbx_description
1 polymer ?
#
loop_
_entity_poly.entity_id
_entity_poly.type
_entity_poly.pdbx_seq_one_letter_code
_entity_poly.pdbx_strand_id
1 'polypeptide(L)'
;MNNPSKEFSHIRKNDLPSMVDVSDKSVTERKAVAMARIHLGHELAELLKKSGTTKKGPVLQTAVIAGIQGGKRTSELIPMCHPLPLSSMDVDIELEGEYALIKATAKTKANTSFAKDCYNKKIFYVFTACSKLFYLER
;
A
#
# COMPACT_ATOMS: atom_id res chain seq x y z
N MET A 1 32.99 23.82 6.01
CA MET A 1 32.41 22.68 5.27
C MET A 1 30.90 22.83 5.34
N ASN A 2 30.30 23.45 4.32
CA ASN A 2 28.83 23.65 4.27
C ASN A 2 28.17 22.35 3.84
N ASN A 3 27.48 21.72 4.76
CA ASN A 3 26.58 20.61 4.46
C ASN A 3 25.38 21.20 3.69
N PRO A 4 25.09 20.84 2.43
CA PRO A 4 23.91 21.34 1.77
C PRO A 4 22.71 20.75 2.52
N SER A 5 21.97 21.60 3.20
CA SER A 5 20.70 21.27 3.81
C SER A 5 19.83 20.59 2.76
N LYS A 6 19.46 19.33 2.99
CA LYS A 6 18.46 18.65 2.17
C LYS A 6 17.15 19.43 2.32
N GLU A 7 16.92 20.38 1.40
CA GLU A 7 15.64 21.06 1.32
C GLU A 7 14.54 20.01 1.07
N PHE A 8 13.58 19.95 1.96
CA PHE A 8 12.42 19.09 1.80
C PHE A 8 11.58 19.66 0.66
N SER A 9 11.48 18.93 -0.43
CA SER A 9 10.76 19.34 -1.64
C SER A 9 9.24 19.60 -1.43
N HIS A 10 8.68 19.23 -0.27
CA HIS A 10 7.28 19.46 0.10
C HIS A 10 7.08 20.69 1.00
N ILE A 11 8.15 21.42 1.32
CA ILE A 11 8.09 22.62 2.14
C ILE A 11 8.56 23.79 1.28
N ARG A 12 7.73 24.82 1.20
CA ARG A 12 8.09 26.08 0.53
C ARG A 12 9.07 26.89 1.40
N LYS A 13 9.70 27.91 0.81
CA LYS A 13 10.62 28.82 1.50
C LYS A 13 10.00 29.54 2.72
N ASN A 14 8.67 29.59 2.82
CA ASN A 14 7.91 30.17 3.93
C ASN A 14 7.41 29.11 4.94
N ASP A 15 8.04 27.95 4.98
CA ASP A 15 7.71 26.79 5.84
C ASP A 15 6.28 26.23 5.69
N LEU A 16 5.56 26.63 4.65
CA LEU A 16 4.24 26.06 4.36
C LEU A 16 4.34 24.78 3.52
N PRO A 17 3.53 23.77 3.84
CA PRO A 17 3.48 22.56 3.05
C PRO A 17 2.94 22.83 1.63
N SER A 18 3.52 22.16 0.63
CA SER A 18 3.13 22.29 -0.76
C SER A 18 3.28 20.97 -1.51
N MET A 19 2.35 20.70 -2.40
CA MET A 19 2.49 19.60 -3.35
C MET A 19 3.47 19.98 -4.46
N VAL A 20 4.37 19.07 -4.83
CA VAL A 20 5.39 19.32 -5.85
C VAL A 20 4.75 19.37 -7.23
N ASP A 21 5.08 20.38 -8.04
CA ASP A 21 4.69 20.43 -9.44
C ASP A 21 5.45 19.38 -10.26
N VAL A 22 4.70 18.63 -11.08
CA VAL A 22 5.22 17.54 -11.91
C VAL A 22 4.85 17.72 -13.40
N SER A 23 4.35 18.89 -13.79
CA SER A 23 3.82 19.17 -15.13
C SER A 23 4.85 18.94 -16.24
N ASP A 24 6.09 19.33 -16.01
CA ASP A 24 7.19 19.25 -17.00
C ASP A 24 7.87 17.89 -17.09
N LYS A 25 7.36 16.88 -16.35
CA LYS A 25 7.99 15.56 -16.32
C LYS A 25 7.41 14.62 -17.36
N SER A 26 8.29 13.86 -18.00
CA SER A 26 7.89 12.82 -18.94
C SER A 26 7.10 11.71 -18.26
N VAL A 27 6.10 11.19 -18.98
CA VAL A 27 5.34 10.02 -18.56
C VAL A 27 6.25 8.80 -18.54
N THR A 28 6.36 8.13 -17.40
CA THR A 28 7.14 6.89 -17.25
C THR A 28 6.29 5.80 -16.63
N GLU A 29 6.52 4.55 -17.07
CA GLU A 29 5.94 3.39 -16.40
C GLU A 29 6.74 3.08 -15.12
N ARG A 30 6.01 2.78 -14.06
CA ARG A 30 6.58 2.48 -12.75
C ARG A 30 5.87 1.30 -12.11
N LYS A 31 6.67 0.46 -11.45
CA LYS A 31 6.22 -0.68 -10.68
C LYS A 31 6.78 -0.58 -9.26
N ALA A 32 5.93 -0.79 -8.27
CA ALA A 32 6.33 -0.97 -6.88
C ALA A 32 5.83 -2.31 -6.37
N VAL A 33 6.66 -2.98 -5.58
CA VAL A 33 6.33 -4.24 -4.91
C VAL A 33 6.71 -4.08 -3.45
N ALA A 34 5.82 -4.49 -2.56
CA ALA A 34 6.16 -4.62 -1.15
C ALA A 34 5.56 -5.90 -0.58
N MET A 35 6.16 -6.37 0.51
CA MET A 35 5.76 -7.58 1.21
C MET A 35 5.58 -7.28 2.70
N ALA A 36 4.60 -7.94 3.29
CA ALA A 36 4.38 -7.92 4.74
C ALA A 36 4.03 -9.30 5.24
N ARG A 37 4.24 -9.54 6.53
CA ARG A 37 3.91 -10.77 7.21
C ARG A 37 3.04 -10.45 8.42
N ILE A 38 1.91 -11.13 8.55
CA ILE A 38 0.97 -10.96 9.66
C ILE A 38 0.89 -12.28 10.41
N HIS A 39 1.07 -12.24 11.73
CA HIS A 39 0.88 -13.38 12.59
C HIS A 39 -0.60 -13.56 12.90
N LEU A 40 -1.16 -14.70 12.51
CA LEU A 40 -2.58 -15.03 12.66
C LEU A 40 -2.86 -15.79 13.96
N GLY A 41 -1.84 -16.48 14.47
CA GLY A 41 -2.00 -17.50 15.52
C GLY A 41 -2.47 -18.85 14.96
N HIS A 42 -2.29 -19.89 15.76
CA HIS A 42 -2.52 -21.28 15.33
C HIS A 42 -3.95 -21.54 14.86
N GLU A 43 -4.93 -21.17 15.68
CA GLU A 43 -6.36 -21.49 15.42
C GLU A 43 -6.86 -20.87 14.10
N LEU A 44 -6.59 -19.58 13.89
CA LEU A 44 -7.03 -18.89 12.68
C LEU A 44 -6.29 -19.38 11.44
N ALA A 45 -4.98 -19.64 11.56
CA ALA A 45 -4.19 -20.16 10.45
C ALA A 45 -4.71 -21.53 9.98
N GLU A 46 -4.99 -22.45 10.90
CA GLU A 46 -5.54 -23.76 10.55
C GLU A 46 -6.95 -23.68 9.99
N LEU A 47 -7.80 -22.80 10.53
CA LEU A 47 -9.13 -22.58 9.98
C LEU A 47 -9.06 -22.08 8.54
N LEU A 48 -8.22 -21.10 8.25
CA LEU A 48 -8.07 -20.51 6.91
C LEU A 48 -7.43 -21.49 5.92
N LYS A 49 -6.48 -22.33 6.34
CA LYS A 49 -5.92 -23.39 5.50
C LYS A 49 -6.97 -24.44 5.11
N LYS A 50 -7.87 -24.79 6.04
CA LYS A 50 -8.91 -25.80 5.83
C LYS A 50 -10.02 -25.31 4.89
N SER A 51 -10.54 -24.11 5.11
CA SER A 51 -11.76 -23.64 4.47
C SER A 51 -11.62 -22.33 3.71
N GLY A 52 -10.58 -21.52 4.00
CA GLY A 52 -10.42 -20.16 3.48
C GLY A 52 -11.49 -19.17 3.97
N THR A 53 -12.41 -19.64 4.82
CA THR A 53 -13.59 -18.91 5.26
C THR A 53 -13.76 -18.97 6.78
N THR A 54 -14.45 -17.98 7.34
CA THR A 54 -14.94 -17.96 8.71
C THR A 54 -16.47 -17.86 8.71
N LYS A 55 -17.07 -17.74 9.89
CA LYS A 55 -18.52 -17.49 10.03
C LYS A 55 -18.96 -16.18 9.34
N LYS A 56 -18.03 -15.24 9.14
CA LYS A 56 -18.29 -13.94 8.48
C LYS A 56 -18.04 -13.96 6.97
N GLY A 57 -17.58 -15.09 6.42
CA GLY A 57 -17.39 -15.26 4.98
C GLY A 57 -15.93 -15.51 4.56
N PRO A 58 -15.60 -15.31 3.26
CA PRO A 58 -14.30 -15.59 2.69
C PRO A 58 -13.27 -14.53 3.07
N VAL A 59 -12.40 -14.83 4.04
CA VAL A 59 -11.46 -13.87 4.63
C VAL A 59 -10.37 -13.44 3.64
N LEU A 60 -9.75 -14.39 2.94
CA LEU A 60 -8.63 -14.09 2.05
C LEU A 60 -9.05 -13.24 0.86
N GLN A 61 -10.16 -13.58 0.21
CA GLN A 61 -10.71 -12.79 -0.91
C GLN A 61 -11.10 -11.39 -0.45
N THR A 62 -11.74 -11.27 0.71
CA THR A 62 -12.12 -9.97 1.28
C THR A 62 -10.88 -9.14 1.60
N ALA A 63 -9.80 -9.76 2.12
CA ALA A 63 -8.53 -9.07 2.37
C ALA A 63 -7.88 -8.56 1.08
N VAL A 64 -7.91 -9.34 0.00
CA VAL A 64 -7.42 -8.91 -1.33
C VAL A 64 -8.20 -7.69 -1.82
N ILE A 65 -9.54 -7.73 -1.77
CA ILE A 65 -10.39 -6.61 -2.20
C ILE A 65 -10.11 -5.35 -1.35
N ALA A 66 -10.02 -5.50 -0.03
CA ALA A 66 -9.70 -4.39 0.87
C ALA A 66 -8.31 -3.80 0.59
N GLY A 67 -7.33 -4.64 0.30
CA GLY A 67 -5.99 -4.22 -0.10
C GLY A 67 -6.00 -3.39 -1.39
N ILE A 68 -6.69 -3.85 -2.42
CA ILE A 68 -6.86 -3.12 -3.68
C ILE A 68 -7.53 -1.76 -3.44
N GLN A 69 -8.60 -1.72 -2.64
CA GLN A 69 -9.29 -0.48 -2.29
C GLN A 69 -8.40 0.48 -1.49
N GLY A 70 -7.62 -0.04 -0.53
CA GLY A 70 -6.63 0.76 0.21
C GLY A 70 -5.61 1.42 -0.73
N GLY A 71 -5.10 0.67 -1.70
CA GLY A 71 -4.20 1.20 -2.73
C GLY A 71 -4.81 2.29 -3.61
N LYS A 72 -6.06 2.15 -4.00
CA LYS A 72 -6.81 3.14 -4.80
C LYS A 72 -7.06 4.44 -4.02
N ARG A 73 -7.38 4.35 -2.74
CA ARG A 73 -7.72 5.50 -1.88
C ARG A 73 -6.53 6.18 -1.22
N THR A 74 -5.32 5.80 -1.55
CA THR A 74 -4.10 6.32 -0.89
C THR A 74 -3.96 7.83 -1.00
N SER A 75 -4.30 8.44 -2.15
CA SER A 75 -4.23 9.89 -2.34
C SER A 75 -5.26 10.67 -1.50
N GLU A 76 -6.36 10.04 -1.11
CA GLU A 76 -7.36 10.61 -0.21
C GLU A 76 -6.90 10.58 1.25
N LEU A 77 -6.09 9.57 1.60
CA LEU A 77 -5.66 9.29 2.98
C LEU A 77 -4.31 9.94 3.33
N ILE A 78 -3.47 10.21 2.32
CA ILE A 78 -2.15 10.82 2.53
C ILE A 78 -2.13 12.24 1.99
N PRO A 79 -1.99 13.25 2.86
CA PRO A 79 -1.72 14.61 2.42
C PRO A 79 -0.51 14.66 1.47
N MET A 80 -0.53 15.51 0.48
CA MET A 80 0.54 15.72 -0.50
C MET A 80 0.82 14.54 -1.45
N CYS A 81 0.02 13.47 -1.43
CA CYS A 81 0.12 12.40 -2.40
C CYS A 81 -0.68 12.73 -3.67
N HIS A 82 -0.04 12.71 -4.83
CA HIS A 82 -0.73 12.90 -6.10
C HIS A 82 -1.75 11.78 -6.36
N PRO A 83 -2.93 12.08 -6.93
CA PRO A 83 -3.90 11.08 -7.37
C PRO A 83 -3.40 10.40 -8.66
N LEU A 84 -2.45 9.47 -8.51
CA LEU A 84 -1.84 8.78 -9.64
C LEU A 84 -2.79 7.71 -10.19
N PRO A 85 -3.00 7.66 -11.53
CA PRO A 85 -3.76 6.60 -12.16
C PRO A 85 -3.03 5.27 -12.00
N LEU A 86 -3.66 4.30 -11.33
CA LEU A 86 -3.14 2.94 -11.25
C LEU A 86 -3.49 2.18 -12.52
N SER A 87 -2.47 1.63 -13.21
CA SER A 87 -2.66 0.73 -14.35
C SER A 87 -3.00 -0.69 -13.89
N SER A 88 -2.41 -1.16 -12.80
CA SER A 88 -2.80 -2.38 -12.11
C SER A 88 -2.49 -2.30 -10.61
N MET A 89 -3.23 -3.11 -9.84
CA MET A 89 -3.01 -3.32 -8.42
C MET A 89 -3.31 -4.78 -8.10
N ASP A 90 -2.29 -5.54 -7.75
CA ASP A 90 -2.38 -6.97 -7.44
C ASP A 90 -2.00 -7.17 -5.96
N VAL A 91 -2.75 -8.03 -5.28
CA VAL A 91 -2.51 -8.41 -3.88
C VAL A 91 -2.59 -9.92 -3.79
N ASP A 92 -1.45 -10.53 -3.52
CA ASP A 92 -1.33 -11.98 -3.31
C ASP A 92 -1.23 -12.24 -1.80
N ILE A 93 -1.92 -13.28 -1.31
CA ILE A 93 -1.87 -13.69 0.10
C ILE A 93 -1.62 -15.19 0.15
N GLU A 94 -0.53 -15.58 0.81
CA GLU A 94 -0.15 -16.97 1.03
C GLU A 94 -0.12 -17.27 2.53
N LEU A 95 -0.55 -18.49 2.92
CA LEU A 95 -0.52 -18.92 4.30
C LEU A 95 0.71 -19.82 4.53
N GLU A 96 1.61 -19.37 5.41
CA GLU A 96 2.83 -20.08 5.77
C GLU A 96 2.92 -20.25 7.29
N GLY A 97 2.79 -21.49 7.75
CA GLY A 97 2.71 -21.77 9.19
C GLY A 97 1.54 -21.02 9.84
N GLU A 98 1.85 -20.21 10.82
CA GLU A 98 0.89 -19.34 11.53
C GLU A 98 0.86 -17.91 10.97
N TYR A 99 1.38 -17.69 9.77
CA TYR A 99 1.50 -16.38 9.18
C TYR A 99 0.76 -16.27 7.84
N ALA A 100 0.23 -15.10 7.58
CA ALA A 100 -0.18 -14.66 6.24
C ALA A 100 0.95 -13.82 5.64
N LEU A 101 1.48 -14.24 4.51
CA LEU A 101 2.41 -13.48 3.68
C LEU A 101 1.62 -12.69 2.66
N ILE A 102 1.74 -11.38 2.67
CA ILE A 102 1.03 -10.49 1.76
C ILE A 102 2.04 -9.82 0.83
N LYS A 103 1.84 -9.98 -0.46
CA LYS A 103 2.62 -9.31 -1.50
C LYS A 103 1.70 -8.39 -2.29
N ALA A 104 2.02 -7.11 -2.30
CA ALA A 104 1.29 -6.11 -3.08
C ALA A 104 2.15 -5.59 -4.22
N THR A 105 1.59 -5.54 -5.42
CA THR A 105 2.22 -5.01 -6.63
C THR A 105 1.33 -3.93 -7.23
N ALA A 106 1.88 -2.71 -7.37
CA ALA A 106 1.21 -1.60 -8.01
C ALA A 106 1.97 -1.17 -9.27
N LYS A 107 1.23 -0.86 -10.35
CA LYS A 107 1.78 -0.30 -11.59
C LYS A 107 1.06 1.00 -11.92
N THR A 108 1.80 1.97 -12.45
CA THR A 108 1.24 3.22 -12.99
C THR A 108 2.04 3.68 -14.19
N LYS A 109 1.41 4.50 -15.01
CA LYS A 109 2.03 5.26 -16.08
C LYS A 109 1.67 6.71 -15.89
N ALA A 110 2.59 7.51 -15.36
CA ALA A 110 2.32 8.91 -14.99
C ALA A 110 3.57 9.79 -14.94
N ASN A 111 3.34 11.11 -14.96
CA ASN A 111 4.36 12.14 -14.77
C ASN A 111 4.58 12.34 -13.26
N THR A 112 5.66 11.85 -12.69
CA THR A 112 5.89 12.10 -11.26
C THR A 112 7.34 11.89 -10.86
N SER A 113 7.87 12.80 -10.01
CA SER A 113 9.19 12.65 -9.40
C SER A 113 9.14 11.86 -8.09
N PHE A 114 7.99 11.83 -7.43
CA PHE A 114 7.80 11.31 -6.07
C PHE A 114 7.18 9.92 -6.01
N ALA A 115 7.19 9.19 -7.12
CA ALA A 115 6.59 7.88 -7.21
C ALA A 115 7.09 6.90 -6.13
N LYS A 116 8.35 6.96 -5.72
CA LYS A 116 8.88 6.04 -4.71
C LYS A 116 8.16 6.18 -3.36
N ASP A 117 8.01 7.40 -2.86
CA ASP A 117 7.40 7.61 -1.54
C ASP A 117 5.88 7.44 -1.53
N CYS A 118 5.18 7.97 -2.53
CA CYS A 118 3.74 7.75 -2.67
C CYS A 118 3.41 6.27 -2.93
N TYR A 119 4.26 5.55 -3.68
CA TYR A 119 4.07 4.12 -3.94
C TYR A 119 4.29 3.27 -2.70
N ASN A 120 5.35 3.51 -1.96
CA ASN A 120 5.61 2.79 -0.71
C ASN A 120 4.48 3.03 0.30
N LYS A 121 3.95 4.26 0.36
CA LYS A 121 2.81 4.61 1.19
C LYS A 121 1.50 3.97 0.70
N LYS A 122 1.25 3.88 -0.62
CA LYS A 122 0.10 3.14 -1.17
C LYS A 122 0.09 1.70 -0.72
N ILE A 123 1.23 1.05 -0.74
CA ILE A 123 1.38 -0.34 -0.32
C ILE A 123 1.20 -0.48 1.19
N PHE A 124 1.63 0.50 2.00
CA PHE A 124 1.39 0.49 3.44
C PHE A 124 -0.11 0.46 3.79
N TYR A 125 -0.95 1.21 3.08
CA TYR A 125 -2.41 1.17 3.29
C TYR A 125 -3.05 -0.15 2.85
N VAL A 126 -2.49 -0.80 1.84
CA VAL A 126 -2.88 -2.18 1.49
C VAL A 126 -2.70 -3.10 2.69
N PHE A 127 -1.54 -3.06 3.33
CA PHE A 127 -1.25 -3.91 4.49
C PHE A 127 -2.13 -3.57 5.69
N THR A 128 -2.37 -2.29 5.94
CA THR A 128 -3.26 -1.86 7.02
C THR A 128 -4.70 -2.32 6.79
N ALA A 129 -5.19 -2.23 5.55
CA ALA A 129 -6.53 -2.70 5.19
C ALA A 129 -6.65 -4.23 5.32
N CYS A 130 -5.66 -4.98 4.84
CA CYS A 130 -5.61 -6.43 4.99
C CYS A 130 -5.52 -6.84 6.46
N SER A 131 -4.63 -6.22 7.26
CA SER A 131 -4.42 -6.59 8.66
C SER A 131 -5.66 -6.41 9.52
N LYS A 132 -6.43 -5.34 9.30
CA LYS A 132 -7.68 -5.11 10.06
C LYS A 132 -8.68 -6.25 9.90
N LEU A 133 -8.75 -6.89 8.74
CA LEU A 133 -9.65 -8.02 8.53
C LEU A 133 -9.25 -9.25 9.34
N PHE A 134 -7.95 -9.48 9.50
CA PHE A 134 -7.46 -10.58 10.34
C PHE A 134 -7.65 -10.33 11.84
N TYR A 135 -7.68 -9.06 12.29
CA TYR A 135 -7.93 -8.72 13.70
C TYR A 135 -9.42 -8.75 14.09
N LEU A 136 -10.34 -8.65 13.15
CA LEU A 136 -11.78 -8.72 13.43
C LEU A 136 -12.28 -10.14 13.72
N GLU A 137 -11.43 -11.14 13.58
CA GLU A 137 -11.73 -12.56 13.82
C GLU A 137 -11.28 -13.10 15.20
N ARG A 138 -10.68 -12.24 16.04
CA ARG A 138 -10.33 -12.57 17.44
C ARG A 138 -11.45 -12.28 18.40
#